data_612843ad34ab5e89cd1c7b285ef11cc7
#
_entry.id   612843ad34ab5e89cd1c7b285ef11cc7
#
_cell.length_a   1.000
_cell.length_b   1.000
_cell.length_c   1.000
_cell.angle_alpha   90.00
_cell.angle_beta   90.00
_cell.angle_gamma   90.00
#
_symmetry.space_group_name_H-M   'P 1'
#
loop_
_entity.id
_entity.type
_entity.pdbx_description
1 polymer ?
#
loop_
_entity_poly.entity_id
_entity_poly.type
_entity_poly.pdbx_seq_one_letter_code
_entity_poly.pdbx_strand_id
1 'polypeptide(L)'
;MCEAGAPEAQRLVALGLAEGSPNDHPGQGTACRRFFFANAYLELLFVTDAAEAQAEPTRSTRLHERWSRRGSGASPFGVVLRPGPDPSEGAAKPPFPSWSYRPLYLPPGFAIEVAAGIPLDEPEIFYIPFARRPDTAIEPEPLTHGIPLAEMTAVGIGVPGPGARSAAARAAEASGMVTFAPADHHLMTLTFDLAARGAAADLRPHLPLVLRW
;
A
#
# COMPACT_ATOMS: atom_id res chain seq x y z
N MET A 1 7.80 -0.13 -0.04
CA MET A 1 8.99 -0.44 0.78
C MET A 1 10.08 0.55 0.45
N CYS A 2 10.49 1.36 1.43
CA CYS A 2 11.43 2.47 1.29
C CYS A 2 12.73 2.20 2.07
N GLU A 3 13.71 3.10 1.96
CA GLU A 3 14.87 3.08 2.83
C GLU A 3 14.49 3.36 4.29
N ALA A 4 15.39 3.03 5.23
CA ALA A 4 15.12 3.27 6.65
C ALA A 4 14.82 4.77 6.90
N GLY A 5 13.70 5.05 7.59
CA GLY A 5 13.21 6.40 7.81
C GLY A 5 12.47 7.02 6.61
N ALA A 6 12.35 6.31 5.49
CA ALA A 6 11.69 6.75 4.25
C ALA A 6 12.09 8.19 3.83
N PRO A 7 13.39 8.48 3.60
CA PRO A 7 13.81 9.82 3.18
C PRO A 7 13.17 10.24 1.84
N GLU A 8 12.71 9.27 1.04
CA GLU A 8 12.01 9.48 -0.22
C GLU A 8 10.71 10.30 -0.05
N ALA A 9 10.10 10.30 1.14
CA ALA A 9 8.91 11.10 1.46
C ALA A 9 9.15 12.60 1.22
N GLN A 10 10.39 13.08 1.37
CA GLN A 10 10.72 14.47 1.09
C GLN A 10 10.45 14.88 -0.37
N ARG A 11 10.46 13.91 -1.30
CA ARG A 11 10.11 14.17 -2.70
C ARG A 11 8.63 14.45 -2.87
N LEU A 12 7.77 13.74 -2.10
CA LEU A 12 6.34 14.00 -2.09
C LEU A 12 6.01 15.34 -1.43
N VAL A 13 6.68 15.66 -0.31
CA VAL A 13 6.54 16.96 0.35
C VAL A 13 6.99 18.10 -0.58
N ALA A 14 8.13 17.95 -1.25
CA ALA A 14 8.63 18.95 -2.21
C ALA A 14 7.70 19.12 -3.42
N LEU A 15 6.96 18.09 -3.82
CA LEU A 15 5.93 18.16 -4.85
C LEU A 15 4.68 18.90 -4.37
N GLY A 16 4.51 19.08 -3.07
CA GLY A 16 3.38 19.79 -2.47
C GLY A 16 2.39 18.89 -1.73
N LEU A 17 2.70 17.62 -1.47
CA LEU A 17 1.85 16.80 -0.62
C LEU A 17 2.04 17.18 0.85
N ALA A 18 0.94 17.31 1.58
CA ALA A 18 0.95 17.41 3.03
C ALA A 18 1.12 16.01 3.64
N GLU A 19 2.15 15.87 4.47
CA GLU A 19 2.38 14.63 5.22
C GLU A 19 1.49 14.60 6.44
N GLY A 20 0.87 13.44 6.69
CA GLY A 20 0.04 13.20 7.86
C GLY A 20 0.83 12.58 9.02
N SER A 21 0.10 12.07 10.01
CA SER A 21 0.71 11.41 11.16
C SER A 21 1.53 10.18 10.72
N PRO A 22 2.74 9.97 11.26
CA PRO A 22 3.47 8.72 11.07
C PRO A 22 2.74 7.56 11.77
N ASN A 23 3.16 6.33 11.49
CA ASN A 23 2.67 5.17 12.21
C ASN A 23 3.81 4.21 12.50
N ASP A 24 3.93 3.84 13.77
CA ASP A 24 4.86 2.82 14.23
C ASP A 24 4.11 1.51 14.43
N HIS A 25 4.77 0.39 14.10
CA HIS A 25 4.21 -0.94 14.24
C HIS A 25 5.04 -1.75 15.24
N PRO A 26 4.90 -1.52 16.56
CA PRO A 26 5.68 -2.21 17.58
C PRO A 26 5.42 -3.73 17.55
N GLY A 27 6.47 -4.52 17.64
CA GLY A 27 6.44 -5.97 17.49
C GLY A 27 6.36 -6.47 16.04
N GLN A 28 6.25 -5.55 15.06
CA GLN A 28 6.41 -5.85 13.63
C GLN A 28 7.78 -5.41 13.09
N GLY A 29 8.47 -4.51 13.81
CA GLY A 29 9.76 -3.97 13.41
C GLY A 29 9.70 -3.08 12.18
N THR A 30 8.58 -2.40 11.95
CA THR A 30 8.39 -1.46 10.85
C THR A 30 7.74 -0.15 11.32
N ALA A 31 7.93 0.90 10.53
CA ALA A 31 7.21 2.15 10.66
C ALA A 31 6.90 2.70 9.27
N CYS A 32 6.04 3.71 9.18
CA CYS A 32 5.73 4.35 7.91
C CYS A 32 5.51 5.86 8.04
N ARG A 33 5.71 6.55 6.91
CA ARG A 33 5.28 7.92 6.67
C ARG A 33 4.08 7.89 5.76
N ARG A 34 3.08 8.74 6.01
CA ARG A 34 1.76 8.63 5.37
C ARG A 34 1.32 9.93 4.72
N PHE A 35 0.63 9.79 3.59
CA PHE A 35 -0.01 10.88 2.83
C PHE A 35 -1.46 10.47 2.60
N PHE A 36 -2.40 11.27 3.09
CA PHE A 36 -3.83 10.93 3.11
C PHE A 36 -4.60 11.65 2.02
N PHE A 37 -5.53 10.95 1.40
CA PHE A 37 -6.48 11.46 0.43
C PHE A 37 -7.90 11.14 0.91
N ALA A 38 -8.93 11.68 0.29
CA ALA A 38 -10.30 11.49 0.77
C ALA A 38 -10.67 10.00 0.94
N ASN A 39 -10.28 9.14 0.01
CA ASN A 39 -10.68 7.73 -0.01
C ASN A 39 -9.56 6.73 0.27
N ALA A 40 -8.31 7.14 0.33
CA ALA A 40 -7.15 6.26 0.49
C ALA A 40 -5.98 6.99 1.12
N TYR A 41 -4.90 6.28 1.40
CA TYR A 41 -3.62 6.89 1.78
C TYR A 41 -2.46 6.12 1.15
N LEU A 42 -1.36 6.81 0.98
CA LEU A 42 -0.08 6.26 0.54
C LEU A 42 0.82 6.10 1.77
N GLU A 43 1.32 4.88 1.99
CA GLU A 43 2.33 4.59 3.00
C GLU A 43 3.71 4.37 2.38
N LEU A 44 4.70 5.03 2.94
CA LEU A 44 6.11 4.75 2.71
C LEU A 44 6.65 3.92 3.87
N LEU A 45 6.49 2.59 3.76
CA LEU A 45 6.83 1.61 4.80
C LEU A 45 8.32 1.28 4.76
N PHE A 46 8.95 1.19 5.93
CA PHE A 46 10.35 0.80 6.10
C PHE A 46 10.56 -0.05 7.35
N VAL A 47 11.63 -0.82 7.37
CA VAL A 47 12.03 -1.63 8.54
C VAL A 47 12.80 -0.75 9.52
N THR A 48 12.40 -0.81 10.79
CA THR A 48 13.06 -0.15 11.93
C THR A 48 13.83 -1.13 12.79
N ASP A 49 13.33 -2.36 12.92
CA ASP A 49 13.98 -3.45 13.64
C ASP A 49 13.91 -4.75 12.81
N ALA A 50 15.06 -5.17 12.30
CA ALA A 50 15.16 -6.37 11.48
C ALA A 50 14.92 -7.66 12.29
N ALA A 51 15.20 -7.66 13.58
CA ALA A 51 14.97 -8.83 14.42
C ALA A 51 13.47 -9.05 14.65
N GLU A 52 12.73 -7.99 15.00
CA GLU A 52 11.28 -8.05 15.10
C GLU A 52 10.64 -8.43 13.75
N ALA A 53 11.08 -7.81 12.65
CA ALA A 53 10.52 -8.07 11.32
C ALA A 53 10.77 -9.50 10.81
N GLN A 54 11.75 -10.21 11.39
CA GLN A 54 12.07 -11.61 11.09
C GLN A 54 11.55 -12.59 12.15
N ALA A 55 10.99 -12.11 13.26
CA ALA A 55 10.38 -12.95 14.28
C ALA A 55 8.92 -13.30 13.91
N GLU A 56 8.41 -14.40 14.48
CA GLU A 56 6.98 -14.73 14.38
C GLU A 56 6.15 -13.79 15.28
N PRO A 57 4.95 -13.39 14.82
CA PRO A 57 4.27 -13.85 13.58
C PRO A 57 4.63 -13.03 12.32
N THR A 58 5.46 -11.98 12.43
CA THR A 58 5.74 -11.03 11.34
C THR A 58 6.48 -11.68 10.17
N ARG A 59 7.40 -12.61 10.44
CA ARG A 59 8.17 -13.30 9.40
C ARG A 59 7.28 -13.89 8.30
N SER A 60 6.11 -14.42 8.67
CA SER A 60 5.17 -15.02 7.73
C SER A 60 4.57 -14.01 6.75
N THR A 61 4.60 -12.71 7.05
CA THR A 61 4.19 -11.64 6.12
C THR A 61 5.21 -11.38 5.02
N ARG A 62 6.43 -11.84 5.17
CA ARG A 62 7.56 -11.63 4.25
C ARG A 62 7.94 -10.15 4.04
N LEU A 63 7.49 -9.24 4.93
CA LEU A 63 7.78 -7.80 4.82
C LEU A 63 9.29 -7.52 4.82
N HIS A 64 10.04 -8.16 5.73
CA HIS A 64 11.51 -8.02 5.76
C HIS A 64 12.16 -8.54 4.46
N GLU A 65 11.72 -9.67 3.94
CA GLU A 65 12.24 -10.23 2.69
C GLU A 65 12.01 -9.28 1.52
N ARG A 66 10.80 -8.71 1.40
CA ARG A 66 10.47 -7.71 0.37
C ARG A 66 11.30 -6.45 0.53
N TRP A 67 11.44 -5.97 1.76
CA TRP A 67 12.24 -4.78 2.05
C TRP A 67 13.72 -4.98 1.69
N SER A 68 14.32 -6.08 2.09
CA SER A 68 15.74 -6.36 1.84
C SER A 68 16.05 -6.62 0.35
N ARG A 69 15.07 -7.13 -0.41
CA ARG A 69 15.19 -7.47 -1.83
C ARG A 69 14.49 -6.49 -2.79
N ARG A 70 14.03 -5.33 -2.30
CA ARG A 70 13.29 -4.33 -3.10
C ARG A 70 14.05 -3.81 -4.34
N GLY A 71 15.39 -3.86 -4.32
CA GLY A 71 16.25 -3.52 -5.46
C GLY A 71 16.71 -4.73 -6.28
N SER A 72 16.27 -5.96 -5.97
CA SER A 72 16.75 -7.20 -6.58
C SER A 72 15.64 -8.19 -6.92
N GLY A 73 14.52 -7.70 -7.46
CA GLY A 73 13.45 -8.51 -8.03
C GLY A 73 12.21 -8.70 -7.16
N ALA A 74 12.27 -8.40 -5.85
CA ALA A 74 11.05 -8.37 -5.05
C ALA A 74 10.24 -7.10 -5.35
N SER A 75 8.92 -7.23 -5.44
CA SER A 75 8.05 -6.06 -5.56
C SER A 75 8.16 -5.20 -4.31
N PRO A 76 8.46 -3.90 -4.43
CA PRO A 76 8.50 -2.97 -3.30
C PRO A 76 7.09 -2.52 -2.86
N PHE A 77 6.03 -3.03 -3.50
CA PHE A 77 4.67 -2.55 -3.30
C PHE A 77 3.85 -3.46 -2.40
N GLY A 78 2.90 -2.85 -1.69
CA GLY A 78 1.78 -3.50 -1.06
C GLY A 78 0.48 -2.81 -1.47
N VAL A 79 -0.59 -3.57 -1.57
CA VAL A 79 -1.93 -3.07 -1.85
C VAL A 79 -2.82 -3.48 -0.68
N VAL A 80 -3.44 -2.50 -0.05
CA VAL A 80 -4.40 -2.73 1.03
C VAL A 80 -5.80 -2.51 0.50
N LEU A 81 -6.61 -3.55 0.53
CA LEU A 81 -8.04 -3.49 0.21
C LEU A 81 -8.85 -3.39 1.51
N ARG A 82 -10.03 -2.82 1.43
CA ARG A 82 -11.00 -2.69 2.50
C ARG A 82 -12.40 -3.02 2.01
N PRO A 83 -13.40 -3.19 2.90
CA PRO A 83 -14.78 -3.34 2.51
C PRO A 83 -15.27 -2.19 1.61
N GLY A 84 -16.12 -2.53 0.66
CA GLY A 84 -16.87 -1.56 -0.15
C GLY A 84 -17.84 -0.73 0.71
N PRO A 85 -18.51 0.26 0.09
CA PRO A 85 -19.42 1.16 0.81
C PRO A 85 -20.73 0.50 1.27
N ASP A 86 -21.07 -0.69 0.77
CA ASP A 86 -22.29 -1.39 1.15
C ASP A 86 -22.04 -2.32 2.35
N PRO A 87 -22.56 -2.00 3.55
CA PRO A 87 -22.37 -2.81 4.75
C PRO A 87 -23.27 -4.06 4.79
N SER A 88 -24.13 -4.29 3.79
CA SER A 88 -25.11 -5.40 3.78
C SER A 88 -24.48 -6.78 3.62
N GLU A 89 -23.24 -6.88 3.21
CA GLU A 89 -22.53 -8.15 2.99
C GLU A 89 -21.74 -8.63 4.21
N GLY A 90 -22.20 -8.39 5.46
CA GLY A 90 -21.54 -8.93 6.67
C GLY A 90 -20.04 -8.64 6.74
N ALA A 91 -19.35 -8.87 7.84
CA ALA A 91 -17.90 -8.64 7.91
C ALA A 91 -17.20 -9.20 6.66
N ALA A 92 -16.96 -8.31 5.69
CA ALA A 92 -16.64 -8.71 4.34
C ALA A 92 -15.36 -9.57 4.34
N LYS A 93 -15.48 -10.78 3.89
CA LYS A 93 -14.34 -11.70 3.77
C LYS A 93 -13.44 -11.19 2.64
N PRO A 94 -12.11 -11.38 2.75
CA PRO A 94 -11.21 -11.06 1.65
C PRO A 94 -11.63 -11.82 0.39
N PRO A 95 -11.57 -11.20 -0.79
CA PRO A 95 -11.98 -11.83 -2.06
C PRO A 95 -10.91 -12.81 -2.61
N PHE A 96 -9.98 -13.26 -1.77
CA PHE A 96 -8.88 -14.15 -2.12
C PHE A 96 -8.55 -15.08 -0.95
N PRO A 97 -7.87 -16.22 -1.18
CA PRO A 97 -7.32 -17.05 -0.13
C PRO A 97 -6.36 -16.25 0.75
N SER A 98 -6.58 -16.22 2.05
CA SER A 98 -5.80 -15.45 3.01
C SER A 98 -5.55 -16.22 4.31
N TRP A 99 -4.65 -15.67 5.11
CA TRP A 99 -4.45 -16.04 6.51
C TRP A 99 -4.49 -14.79 7.38
N SER A 100 -4.95 -14.97 8.62
CA SER A 100 -5.12 -13.84 9.55
C SER A 100 -3.83 -13.51 10.26
N TYR A 101 -3.29 -12.34 10.04
CA TYR A 101 -2.17 -11.76 10.77
C TYR A 101 -2.68 -10.92 11.94
N ARG A 102 -2.19 -11.22 13.14
CA ARG A 102 -2.56 -10.52 14.39
C ARG A 102 -1.33 -9.92 15.04
N PRO A 103 -0.87 -8.75 14.56
CA PRO A 103 0.27 -8.08 15.17
C PRO A 103 -0.08 -7.54 16.55
N LEU A 104 0.95 -7.38 17.39
CA LEU A 104 0.80 -6.92 18.76
C LEU A 104 0.26 -5.48 18.88
N TYR A 105 0.45 -4.66 17.87
CA TYR A 105 -0.04 -3.28 17.86
C TYR A 105 -1.55 -3.15 17.57
N LEU A 106 -2.20 -4.22 17.11
CA LEU A 106 -3.66 -4.20 16.95
C LEU A 106 -4.36 -4.62 18.23
N PRO A 107 -5.51 -4.00 18.54
CA PRO A 107 -6.35 -4.43 19.66
C PRO A 107 -6.77 -5.90 19.54
N PRO A 108 -7.00 -6.60 20.66
CA PRO A 108 -7.53 -7.96 20.63
C PRO A 108 -8.82 -8.08 19.80
N GLY A 109 -8.91 -9.11 18.98
CA GLY A 109 -10.04 -9.35 18.08
C GLY A 109 -9.88 -8.77 16.67
N PHE A 110 -8.90 -7.89 16.45
CA PHE A 110 -8.59 -7.39 15.12
C PHE A 110 -7.53 -8.25 14.42
N ALA A 111 -7.63 -8.34 13.11
CA ALA A 111 -6.66 -9.04 12.27
C ALA A 111 -6.57 -8.38 10.90
N ILE A 112 -5.41 -8.46 10.30
CA ILE A 112 -5.16 -8.12 8.89
C ILE A 112 -5.17 -9.44 8.13
N GLU A 113 -5.94 -9.53 7.08
CA GLU A 113 -5.94 -10.68 6.19
C GLU A 113 -4.84 -10.52 5.14
N VAL A 114 -3.86 -11.40 5.17
CA VAL A 114 -2.73 -11.42 4.24
C VAL A 114 -2.99 -12.45 3.16
N ALA A 115 -2.86 -12.06 1.91
CA ALA A 115 -3.10 -12.97 0.80
C ALA A 115 -2.12 -14.15 0.80
N ALA A 116 -2.64 -15.36 0.59
CA ALA A 116 -1.82 -16.56 0.56
C ALA A 116 -1.18 -16.79 -0.81
N GLY A 117 0.08 -17.24 -0.81
CA GLY A 117 0.75 -17.72 -2.03
C GLY A 117 1.16 -16.65 -3.03
N ILE A 118 1.35 -15.40 -2.60
CA ILE A 118 1.82 -14.33 -3.48
C ILE A 118 3.32 -14.51 -3.79
N PRO A 119 3.72 -14.51 -5.06
CA PRO A 119 5.13 -14.46 -5.46
C PRO A 119 5.80 -13.16 -5.00
N LEU A 120 7.11 -13.17 -4.77
CA LEU A 120 7.83 -11.97 -4.32
C LEU A 120 7.87 -10.84 -5.34
N ASP A 121 7.82 -11.15 -6.61
CA ASP A 121 7.79 -10.20 -7.72
C ASP A 121 6.42 -9.56 -7.92
N GLU A 122 5.35 -10.09 -7.31
CA GLU A 122 4.05 -9.43 -7.23
C GLU A 122 3.92 -8.59 -5.94
N PRO A 123 3.13 -7.50 -5.95
CA PRO A 123 2.81 -6.76 -4.73
C PRO A 123 2.22 -7.64 -3.64
N GLU A 124 2.55 -7.39 -2.38
CA GLU A 124 1.80 -8.00 -1.28
C GLU A 124 0.38 -7.44 -1.26
N ILE A 125 -0.61 -8.29 -1.00
CA ILE A 125 -2.01 -7.87 -0.96
C ILE A 125 -2.58 -8.19 0.41
N PHE A 126 -3.15 -7.16 1.03
CA PHE A 126 -3.78 -7.20 2.33
C PHE A 126 -5.25 -6.86 2.21
N TYR A 127 -6.04 -7.37 3.13
CA TYR A 127 -7.40 -6.93 3.34
C TYR A 127 -7.59 -6.56 4.81
N ILE A 128 -8.07 -5.35 5.06
CA ILE A 128 -8.32 -4.86 6.42
C ILE A 128 -9.82 -4.66 6.61
N PRO A 129 -10.52 -5.61 7.27
CA PRO A 129 -11.99 -5.60 7.35
C PRO A 129 -12.57 -4.40 8.11
N PHE A 130 -11.77 -3.77 8.97
CA PHE A 130 -12.17 -2.62 9.78
C PHE A 130 -11.65 -1.28 9.23
N ALA A 131 -10.90 -1.28 8.12
CA ALA A 131 -10.40 -0.04 7.53
C ALA A 131 -11.55 0.80 6.96
N ARG A 132 -11.41 2.12 7.10
CA ARG A 132 -12.37 3.12 6.65
C ARG A 132 -11.71 4.13 5.72
N ARG A 133 -12.52 4.93 5.06
CA ARG A 133 -12.04 6.07 4.27
C ARG A 133 -11.42 7.12 5.22
N PRO A 134 -10.28 7.74 4.86
CA PRO A 134 -9.68 8.78 5.69
C PRO A 134 -10.61 9.98 5.94
N ASP A 135 -11.44 10.37 4.95
CA ASP A 135 -12.41 11.48 5.11
C ASP A 135 -13.54 11.19 6.12
N THR A 136 -13.66 9.95 6.58
CA THR A 136 -14.62 9.53 7.64
C THR A 136 -13.92 9.22 8.97
N ALA A 137 -12.62 9.50 9.10
CA ALA A 137 -11.87 9.25 10.32
C ALA A 137 -12.30 10.20 11.46
N ILE A 138 -12.28 9.68 12.69
CA ILE A 138 -12.60 10.47 13.90
C ILE A 138 -11.49 11.49 14.16
N GLU A 139 -10.24 11.08 14.00
CA GLU A 139 -9.07 11.96 14.09
C GLU A 139 -8.72 12.44 12.67
N PRO A 140 -8.82 13.76 12.41
CA PRO A 140 -8.62 14.28 11.07
C PRO A 140 -7.13 14.22 10.68
N GLU A 141 -6.89 13.74 9.48
CA GLU A 141 -5.59 13.79 8.81
C GLU A 141 -5.60 14.88 7.73
N PRO A 142 -4.45 15.40 7.28
CA PRO A 142 -4.40 16.39 6.21
C PRO A 142 -4.83 15.76 4.87
N LEU A 143 -6.01 16.15 4.39
CA LEU A 143 -6.56 15.71 3.10
C LEU A 143 -6.35 16.74 1.98
N THR A 144 -5.86 17.94 2.33
CA THR A 144 -5.60 19.03 1.38
C THR A 144 -4.11 19.16 1.14
N HIS A 145 -3.73 19.18 -0.12
CA HIS A 145 -2.34 19.26 -0.58
C HIS A 145 -2.08 20.56 -1.34
N GLY A 146 -0.82 20.94 -1.51
CA GLY A 146 -0.43 22.07 -2.36
C GLY A 146 -0.67 21.83 -3.85
N ILE A 147 -0.89 20.58 -4.27
CA ILE A 147 -1.37 20.19 -5.59
C ILE A 147 -2.74 19.53 -5.45
N PRO A 148 -3.60 19.63 -6.50
CA PRO A 148 -4.99 19.20 -6.39
C PRO A 148 -5.16 17.70 -6.55
N LEU A 149 -4.90 16.95 -5.49
CA LEU A 149 -5.11 15.51 -5.36
C LEU A 149 -6.19 15.27 -4.29
N ALA A 150 -7.39 14.87 -4.67
CA ALA A 150 -8.49 14.64 -3.73
C ALA A 150 -8.80 13.15 -3.55
N GLU A 151 -9.23 12.46 -4.60
CA GLU A 151 -9.56 11.03 -4.54
C GLU A 151 -8.64 10.21 -5.43
N MET A 152 -8.09 9.13 -4.88
CA MET A 152 -7.38 8.12 -5.67
C MET A 152 -8.41 7.31 -6.46
N THR A 153 -8.39 7.41 -7.79
CA THR A 153 -9.38 6.80 -8.68
C THR A 153 -8.87 5.56 -9.42
N ALA A 154 -7.54 5.36 -9.47
CA ALA A 154 -6.97 4.12 -9.99
C ALA A 154 -5.53 3.90 -9.47
N VAL A 155 -5.15 2.63 -9.40
CA VAL A 155 -3.79 2.17 -9.08
C VAL A 155 -3.32 1.25 -10.20
N GLY A 156 -2.34 1.70 -10.98
CA GLY A 156 -1.66 0.87 -12.00
C GLY A 156 -0.35 0.33 -11.45
N ILE A 157 -0.08 -0.96 -11.61
CA ILE A 157 1.14 -1.58 -11.14
C ILE A 157 1.83 -2.32 -12.28
N GLY A 158 3.00 -1.79 -12.68
CA GLY A 158 3.94 -2.47 -13.56
C GLY A 158 4.70 -3.55 -12.82
N VAL A 159 4.67 -4.77 -13.33
CA VAL A 159 5.37 -5.94 -12.77
C VAL A 159 6.34 -6.48 -13.81
N PRO A 160 7.62 -6.69 -13.47
CA PRO A 160 8.59 -7.27 -14.39
C PRO A 160 8.19 -8.67 -14.89
N GLY A 161 8.51 -8.95 -16.14
CA GLY A 161 8.28 -10.25 -16.78
C GLY A 161 6.86 -10.46 -17.30
N PRO A 162 6.59 -11.62 -17.94
CA PRO A 162 5.30 -11.94 -18.54
C PRO A 162 4.26 -12.42 -17.49
N GLY A 163 4.61 -12.41 -16.23
CA GLY A 163 4.05 -13.08 -15.07
C GLY A 163 2.56 -13.43 -15.07
N ALA A 164 2.29 -14.69 -14.77
CA ALA A 164 0.96 -15.09 -14.34
C ALA A 164 0.62 -14.38 -13.02
N ARG A 165 -0.58 -13.84 -12.90
CA ARG A 165 -1.01 -13.15 -11.70
C ARG A 165 -1.54 -14.15 -10.67
N SER A 166 -1.21 -13.91 -9.40
CA SER A 166 -1.76 -14.66 -8.28
C SER A 166 -3.30 -14.53 -8.21
N ALA A 167 -3.96 -15.40 -7.44
CA ALA A 167 -5.39 -15.30 -7.21
C ALA A 167 -5.77 -13.95 -6.55
N ALA A 168 -4.92 -13.46 -5.65
CA ALA A 168 -5.14 -12.19 -4.98
C ALA A 168 -4.96 -10.99 -5.92
N ALA A 169 -3.98 -11.02 -6.83
CA ALA A 169 -3.83 -9.98 -7.86
C ALA A 169 -5.07 -9.89 -8.74
N ARG A 170 -5.59 -11.03 -9.22
CA ARG A 170 -6.84 -11.07 -10.00
C ARG A 170 -8.05 -10.55 -9.21
N ALA A 171 -8.13 -10.87 -7.92
CA ALA A 171 -9.20 -10.34 -7.06
C ALA A 171 -9.08 -8.83 -6.85
N ALA A 172 -7.85 -8.31 -6.72
CA ALA A 172 -7.62 -6.86 -6.66
C ALA A 172 -8.03 -6.16 -7.97
N GLU A 173 -7.72 -6.75 -9.14
CA GLU A 173 -8.18 -6.24 -10.44
C GLU A 173 -9.71 -6.25 -10.57
N ALA A 174 -10.38 -7.26 -10.04
CA ALA A 174 -11.84 -7.35 -10.05
C ALA A 174 -12.51 -6.23 -9.24
N SER A 175 -11.78 -5.54 -8.35
CA SER A 175 -12.28 -4.33 -7.67
C SER A 175 -12.51 -3.14 -8.61
N GLY A 176 -11.92 -3.17 -9.82
CA GLY A 176 -11.95 -2.08 -10.78
C GLY A 176 -11.01 -0.90 -10.45
N MET A 177 -10.36 -0.92 -9.28
CA MET A 177 -9.46 0.14 -8.82
C MET A 177 -8.00 -0.14 -9.12
N VAL A 178 -7.62 -1.41 -9.22
CA VAL A 178 -6.24 -1.85 -9.39
C VAL A 178 -6.08 -2.52 -10.76
N THR A 179 -4.98 -2.23 -11.43
CA THR A 179 -4.61 -2.91 -12.68
C THR A 179 -3.15 -3.35 -12.64
N PHE A 180 -2.85 -4.51 -13.21
CA PHE A 180 -1.47 -4.99 -13.36
C PHE A 180 -1.11 -5.06 -14.83
N ALA A 181 0.12 -4.66 -15.17
CA ALA A 181 0.65 -4.72 -16.52
C ALA A 181 2.09 -5.25 -16.53
N PRO A 182 2.51 -5.97 -17.58
CA PRO A 182 3.92 -6.24 -17.81
C PRO A 182 4.72 -4.94 -17.93
N ALA A 183 5.92 -4.91 -17.33
CA ALA A 183 6.81 -3.76 -17.37
C ALA A 183 8.28 -4.23 -17.26
N ASP A 184 9.22 -3.37 -17.61
CA ASP A 184 10.65 -3.68 -17.47
C ASP A 184 11.08 -3.63 -15.99
N HIS A 185 10.42 -2.77 -15.22
CA HIS A 185 10.72 -2.53 -13.80
C HIS A 185 9.42 -2.39 -13.00
N HIS A 186 9.49 -2.64 -11.69
CA HIS A 186 8.39 -2.32 -10.80
C HIS A 186 8.08 -0.82 -10.84
N LEU A 187 6.83 -0.48 -11.13
CA LEU A 187 6.35 0.90 -11.19
C LEU A 187 4.91 0.95 -10.68
N MET A 188 4.63 1.88 -9.77
CA MET A 188 3.27 2.20 -9.35
C MET A 188 2.83 3.51 -9.98
N THR A 189 1.64 3.53 -10.54
CA THR A 189 0.97 4.76 -11.00
C THR A 189 -0.29 4.96 -10.17
N LEU A 190 -0.36 6.07 -9.45
CA LEU A 190 -1.56 6.48 -8.73
C LEU A 190 -2.27 7.56 -9.54
N THR A 191 -3.52 7.32 -9.88
CA THR A 191 -4.35 8.29 -10.60
C THR A 191 -5.36 8.89 -9.64
N PHE A 192 -5.43 10.21 -9.65
CA PHE A 192 -6.34 11.00 -8.83
C PHE A 192 -7.36 11.72 -9.70
N ASP A 193 -8.58 11.82 -9.19
CA ASP A 193 -9.65 12.63 -9.80
C ASP A 193 -9.83 12.35 -11.30
N LEU A 194 -9.71 11.07 -11.69
CA LEU A 194 -9.79 10.58 -13.08
C LEU A 194 -8.74 11.21 -14.03
N ALA A 195 -7.64 11.75 -13.50
CA ALA A 195 -6.64 12.52 -14.25
C ALA A 195 -7.24 13.71 -15.03
N ALA A 196 -8.28 14.33 -14.50
CA ALA A 196 -9.05 15.37 -15.21
C ALA A 196 -8.25 16.63 -15.56
N ARG A 197 -7.10 16.85 -14.90
CA ARG A 197 -6.21 18.00 -15.17
C ARG A 197 -5.12 17.70 -16.20
N GLY A 198 -4.94 16.44 -16.59
CA GLY A 198 -3.92 16.03 -17.55
C GLY A 198 -2.48 16.25 -17.06
N ALA A 199 -2.29 16.38 -15.74
CA ALA A 199 -0.99 16.61 -15.12
C ALA A 199 -0.40 15.30 -14.55
N ALA A 200 0.94 15.23 -14.47
CA ALA A 200 1.64 14.09 -13.90
C ALA A 200 2.97 14.50 -13.25
N ALA A 201 3.38 13.72 -12.27
CA ALA A 201 4.72 13.80 -11.68
C ALA A 201 5.36 12.41 -11.63
N ASP A 202 6.55 12.27 -12.23
CA ASP A 202 7.36 11.06 -12.17
C ASP A 202 8.41 11.22 -11.07
N LEU A 203 8.37 10.36 -10.06
CA LEU A 203 9.24 10.45 -8.90
C LEU A 203 10.49 9.57 -9.01
N ARG A 204 10.67 8.89 -10.15
CA ARG A 204 11.89 8.12 -10.40
C ARG A 204 13.13 9.01 -10.55
N PRO A 205 14.32 8.56 -10.21
CA PRO A 205 14.65 7.23 -9.70
C PRO A 205 14.44 7.06 -8.19
N HIS A 206 14.00 8.08 -7.45
CA HIS A 206 13.91 8.05 -5.99
C HIS A 206 12.80 7.14 -5.47
N LEU A 207 11.64 7.19 -6.12
CA LEU A 207 10.51 6.30 -5.87
C LEU A 207 10.06 5.69 -7.20
N PRO A 208 9.76 4.40 -7.28
CA PRO A 208 9.16 3.78 -8.46
C PRO A 208 7.66 4.15 -8.55
N LEU A 209 7.37 5.46 -8.60
CA LEU A 209 6.04 6.01 -8.44
C LEU A 209 5.80 7.15 -9.45
N VAL A 210 4.64 7.10 -10.09
CA VAL A 210 4.08 8.19 -10.90
C VAL A 210 2.74 8.60 -10.30
N LEU A 211 2.52 9.89 -10.15
CA LEU A 211 1.21 10.47 -9.79
C LEU A 211 0.60 11.11 -11.05
N ARG A 212 -0.71 10.93 -11.24
CA ARG A 212 -1.49 11.55 -12.33
C ARG A 212 -2.75 12.19 -11.76
N TRP A 213 -3.08 13.42 -12.22
CA TRP A 213 -4.28 14.12 -11.78
C TRP A 213 -4.88 15.05 -12.82
#